data_3dbfcc1eb428a63b4dbeecd320a244b4
#
_entry.id   3dbfcc1eb428a63b4dbeecd320a244b4
#
_cell.length_a   1.000
_cell.length_b   1.000
_cell.length_c   1.000
_cell.angle_alpha   90.00
_cell.angle_beta   90.00
_cell.angle_gamma   90.00
#
_symmetry.space_group_name_H-M   'P 1'
#
loop_
_entity.id
_entity.type
_entity.pdbx_description
1 polymer ?
#
loop_
_entity_poly.entity_id
_entity_poly.type
_entity_poly.pdbx_seq_one_letter_code
_entity_poly.pdbx_strand_id
1 'polypeptide(L)'
;MVTRKRAVRHTIDVCRALRSSFDVPDSLLISPTVLKREDLLAFKAADADKIGVAIDLATQELFDKYRGKGVRGPHRWERYWRCLEDSIEIFGEGNAGSHFMVGMGETEEQMALAIQKVRDMGGTTHLFSFFPEPDSAMAHVPPPPIDQYRRIQIARYLIDNDISDCSRFTFDIDGRIVGFGLNRVELDEIIDSGEPFRTSGCEGYDGQVACNRPYANSRPGPDIRNFPFPPSNQDIQRIRRQMGLPSSRECVQARNLERIV
;
A
#
# COMPACT_ATOMS: atom_id res chain seq x y z
N MET A 1 -4.52 14.08 10.76
CA MET A 1 -5.01 14.46 9.41
C MET A 1 -5.29 15.94 9.30
N VAL A 2 -4.86 16.57 8.21
CA VAL A 2 -5.06 18.00 7.96
C VAL A 2 -6.50 18.22 7.47
N THR A 3 -7.40 18.60 8.37
CA THR A 3 -8.83 18.84 8.04
C THR A 3 -9.25 20.30 8.11
N ARG A 4 -8.36 21.18 8.60
CA ARG A 4 -8.61 22.62 8.78
C ARG A 4 -7.39 23.43 8.34
N LYS A 5 -7.60 24.66 7.83
CA LYS A 5 -6.50 25.56 7.43
C LYS A 5 -5.46 25.81 8.53
N ARG A 6 -5.88 25.84 9.80
CA ARG A 6 -4.96 25.98 10.94
C ARG A 6 -4.01 24.77 11.03
N ALA A 7 -4.47 23.58 10.66
CA ALA A 7 -3.64 22.38 10.65
C ALA A 7 -2.57 22.43 9.54
N VAL A 8 -2.85 23.03 8.37
CA VAL A 8 -1.84 23.27 7.32
C VAL A 8 -0.68 24.07 7.88
N ARG A 9 -0.96 25.21 8.51
CA ARG A 9 0.07 26.06 9.12
C ARG A 9 0.87 25.31 10.19
N HIS A 10 0.17 24.60 11.06
CA HIS A 10 0.81 23.80 12.10
C HIS A 10 1.72 22.72 11.51
N THR A 11 1.32 22.02 10.43
CA THR A 11 2.15 21.04 9.74
C THR A 11 3.42 21.68 9.20
N ILE A 12 3.34 22.85 8.57
CA ILE A 12 4.50 23.60 8.08
C ILE A 12 5.45 23.96 9.23
N ASP A 13 4.91 24.46 10.35
CA ASP A 13 5.72 24.81 11.52
C ASP A 13 6.42 23.57 12.11
N VAL A 14 5.76 22.42 12.13
CA VAL A 14 6.35 21.14 12.58
C VAL A 14 7.45 20.67 11.65
N CYS A 15 7.25 20.65 10.31
CA CYS A 15 8.29 20.29 9.35
C CYS A 15 9.54 21.14 9.55
N ARG A 16 9.39 22.46 9.62
CA ARG A 16 10.52 23.37 9.85
C ARG A 16 11.23 23.11 11.18
N ALA A 17 10.49 22.86 12.25
CA ALA A 17 11.06 22.55 13.55
C ALA A 17 11.84 21.22 13.54
N LEU A 18 11.31 20.18 12.88
CA LEU A 18 12.00 18.90 12.70
C LEU A 18 13.28 19.09 11.89
N ARG A 19 13.20 19.74 10.73
CA ARG A 19 14.35 19.99 9.86
C ARG A 19 15.45 20.82 10.53
N SER A 20 15.09 21.80 11.36
CA SER A 20 16.07 22.60 12.09
C SER A 20 16.76 21.86 13.24
N SER A 21 16.18 20.75 13.71
CA SER A 21 16.66 20.00 14.89
C SER A 21 17.29 18.66 14.53
N PHE A 22 16.92 18.09 13.38
CA PHE A 22 17.31 16.72 12.99
C PHE A 22 17.62 16.65 11.50
N ASP A 23 18.65 15.90 11.15
CA ASP A 23 18.99 15.54 9.77
C ASP A 23 18.39 14.17 9.44
N VAL A 24 17.07 14.12 9.27
CA VAL A 24 16.32 12.91 8.94
C VAL A 24 15.26 13.25 7.89
N PRO A 25 14.98 12.35 6.94
CA PRO A 25 13.90 12.56 5.98
C PRO A 25 12.55 12.53 6.70
N ASP A 26 11.62 13.37 6.27
CA ASP A 26 10.26 13.37 6.76
C ASP A 26 9.24 13.00 5.69
N SER A 27 8.11 12.45 6.11
CA SER A 27 7.02 12.07 5.24
C SER A 27 5.69 12.53 5.83
N LEU A 28 4.95 13.32 5.07
CA LEU A 28 3.64 13.80 5.45
C LEU A 28 2.55 12.83 5.03
N LEU A 29 1.62 12.52 5.93
CA LEU A 29 0.38 11.83 5.58
C LEU A 29 -0.78 12.81 5.66
N ILE A 30 -1.45 13.04 4.54
CA ILE A 30 -2.48 14.05 4.43
C ILE A 30 -3.85 13.49 4.04
N SER A 31 -4.88 14.25 4.43
CA SER A 31 -6.25 14.08 3.98
C SER A 31 -6.70 15.42 3.35
N PRO A 32 -6.86 15.49 2.02
CA PRO A 32 -6.92 16.76 1.28
C PRO A 32 -8.30 17.44 1.34
N THR A 33 -8.99 17.35 2.48
CA THR A 33 -10.35 17.91 2.64
C THR A 33 -10.41 19.43 2.36
N VAL A 34 -9.38 20.14 2.77
CA VAL A 34 -9.29 21.63 2.67
C VAL A 34 -8.02 22.09 1.96
N LEU A 35 -7.15 21.16 1.55
CA LEU A 35 -5.87 21.48 0.91
C LEU A 35 -6.05 22.00 -0.51
N LYS A 36 -5.15 22.91 -0.89
CA LYS A 36 -4.98 23.44 -2.23
C LYS A 36 -3.56 23.15 -2.69
N ARG A 37 -3.29 23.31 -3.98
CA ARG A 37 -1.95 23.13 -4.56
C ARG A 37 -0.90 24.03 -3.88
N GLU A 38 -1.27 25.28 -3.52
CA GLU A 38 -0.39 26.19 -2.80
C GLU A 38 0.04 25.66 -1.42
N ASP A 39 -0.82 24.89 -0.75
CA ASP A 39 -0.49 24.26 0.52
C ASP A 39 0.56 23.14 0.33
N LEU A 40 0.47 22.38 -0.76
CA LEU A 40 1.48 21.36 -1.12
C LEU A 40 2.84 22.00 -1.45
N LEU A 41 2.85 23.09 -2.21
CA LEU A 41 4.06 23.87 -2.45
C LEU A 41 4.67 24.41 -1.16
N ALA A 42 3.84 24.84 -0.21
CA ALA A 42 4.30 25.31 1.09
C ALA A 42 4.88 24.18 1.97
N PHE A 43 4.35 22.95 1.86
CA PHE A 43 4.95 21.77 2.51
C PHE A 43 6.33 21.46 1.92
N LYS A 44 6.45 21.47 0.58
CA LYS A 44 7.74 21.27 -0.10
C LYS A 44 8.75 22.36 0.28
N ALA A 45 8.32 23.62 0.34
CA ALA A 45 9.15 24.74 0.78
C ALA A 45 9.48 24.73 2.28
N ALA A 46 8.84 23.89 3.07
CA ALA A 46 9.18 23.59 4.46
C ALA A 46 10.09 22.37 4.62
N ASP A 47 10.71 21.94 3.50
CA ASP A 47 11.63 20.81 3.37
C ASP A 47 11.03 19.44 3.65
N ALA A 48 9.70 19.27 3.48
CA ALA A 48 9.13 17.93 3.48
C ALA A 48 9.65 17.10 2.29
N ASP A 49 10.15 15.90 2.57
CA ASP A 49 10.76 15.02 1.55
C ASP A 49 9.71 14.23 0.79
N LYS A 50 8.78 13.61 1.50
CA LYS A 50 7.76 12.72 0.93
C LYS A 50 6.35 13.10 1.41
N ILE A 51 5.35 12.68 0.63
CA ILE A 51 3.95 12.93 0.96
C ILE A 51 3.06 11.75 0.59
N GLY A 52 2.18 11.35 1.51
CA GLY A 52 1.16 10.34 1.27
C GLY A 52 -0.24 10.93 1.31
N VAL A 53 -1.08 10.58 0.34
CA VAL A 53 -2.50 10.92 0.32
C VAL A 53 -3.31 9.71 0.76
N ALA A 54 -4.00 9.81 1.88
CA ALA A 54 -4.79 8.71 2.45
C ALA A 54 -6.11 8.53 1.67
N ILE A 55 -6.07 7.95 0.46
CA ILE A 55 -7.26 7.62 -0.35
C ILE A 55 -8.05 6.49 0.34
N ASP A 56 -7.36 5.48 0.84
CA ASP A 56 -7.79 4.31 1.61
C ASP A 56 -8.68 3.32 0.83
N LEU A 57 -9.49 3.74 -0.11
CA LEU A 57 -10.49 2.92 -0.81
C LEU A 57 -10.12 2.74 -2.29
N ALA A 58 -10.35 1.55 -2.83
CA ALA A 58 -10.02 1.22 -4.22
C ALA A 58 -10.99 1.84 -5.25
N THR A 59 -12.24 2.11 -4.87
CA THR A 59 -13.28 2.63 -5.76
C THR A 59 -13.98 3.85 -5.21
N GLN A 60 -14.54 4.66 -6.12
CA GLN A 60 -15.35 5.83 -5.75
C GLN A 60 -16.59 5.45 -4.95
N GLU A 61 -17.23 4.33 -5.31
CA GLU A 61 -18.42 3.86 -4.61
C GLU A 61 -18.11 3.57 -3.13
N LEU A 62 -17.05 2.82 -2.86
CA LEU A 62 -16.60 2.53 -1.49
C LEU A 62 -16.14 3.78 -0.76
N PHE A 63 -15.44 4.68 -1.46
CA PHE A 63 -15.03 5.96 -0.89
C PHE A 63 -16.24 6.80 -0.47
N ASP A 64 -17.23 6.93 -1.33
CA ASP A 64 -18.45 7.65 -1.02
C ASP A 64 -19.24 6.99 0.12
N LYS A 65 -19.28 5.65 0.15
CA LYS A 65 -19.93 4.87 1.22
C LYS A 65 -19.31 5.09 2.59
N TYR A 66 -17.99 5.12 2.70
CA TYR A 66 -17.31 5.12 4.01
C TYR A 66 -16.73 6.47 4.42
N ARG A 67 -16.46 7.39 3.48
CA ARG A 67 -15.82 8.68 3.75
C ARG A 67 -16.53 9.87 3.12
N GLY A 68 -17.22 9.64 2.01
CA GLY A 68 -17.81 10.68 1.18
C GLY A 68 -19.29 10.93 1.47
N LYS A 69 -20.08 10.99 0.42
CA LYS A 69 -21.50 11.38 0.45
C LYS A 69 -22.37 10.44 1.27
N GLY A 70 -22.07 9.12 1.24
CA GLY A 70 -22.86 8.10 1.94
C GLY A 70 -22.93 8.29 3.45
N VAL A 71 -21.86 8.81 4.05
CA VAL A 71 -21.77 9.14 5.48
C VAL A 71 -21.85 10.65 5.75
N ARG A 72 -22.31 11.44 4.76
CA ARG A 72 -22.32 12.92 4.83
C ARG A 72 -20.95 13.51 5.18
N GLY A 73 -19.87 12.80 4.82
CA GLY A 73 -18.50 13.20 5.08
C GLY A 73 -18.07 14.36 4.17
N PRO A 74 -17.03 15.11 4.58
CA PRO A 74 -16.51 16.24 3.79
C PRO A 74 -15.59 15.81 2.65
N HIS A 75 -15.25 14.52 2.57
CA HIS A 75 -14.29 13.99 1.62
C HIS A 75 -14.91 13.84 0.22
N ARG A 76 -14.11 14.07 -0.81
CA ARG A 76 -14.53 13.96 -2.22
C ARG A 76 -13.46 13.22 -3.00
N TRP A 77 -13.86 12.15 -3.70
CA TRP A 77 -12.99 11.25 -4.45
C TRP A 77 -12.06 11.98 -5.42
N GLU A 78 -12.62 12.85 -6.26
CA GLU A 78 -11.89 13.59 -7.28
C GLU A 78 -10.82 14.51 -6.67
N ARG A 79 -11.11 15.05 -5.48
CA ARG A 79 -10.16 15.92 -4.76
C ARG A 79 -8.95 15.13 -4.24
N TYR A 80 -9.16 13.88 -3.81
CA TYR A 80 -8.08 13.03 -3.33
C TYR A 80 -7.13 12.65 -4.46
N TRP A 81 -7.67 12.22 -5.59
CA TRP A 81 -6.87 11.89 -6.76
C TRP A 81 -6.15 13.09 -7.35
N ARG A 82 -6.81 14.24 -7.46
CA ARG A 82 -6.15 15.47 -7.88
C ARG A 82 -5.04 15.88 -6.92
N CYS A 83 -5.26 15.76 -5.62
CA CYS A 83 -4.22 16.06 -4.64
C CYS A 83 -3.02 15.11 -4.76
N LEU A 84 -3.24 13.84 -5.07
CA LEU A 84 -2.15 12.89 -5.35
C LEU A 84 -1.38 13.28 -6.61
N GLU A 85 -2.08 13.61 -7.70
CA GLU A 85 -1.48 14.08 -8.95
C GLU A 85 -0.62 15.33 -8.72
N ASP A 86 -1.18 16.37 -8.08
CA ASP A 86 -0.44 17.57 -7.69
C ASP A 86 0.76 17.26 -6.78
N SER A 87 0.61 16.28 -5.87
CA SER A 87 1.70 15.86 -4.98
C SER A 87 2.85 15.20 -5.74
N ILE A 88 2.55 14.32 -6.69
CA ILE A 88 3.57 13.67 -7.52
C ILE A 88 4.32 14.71 -8.36
N GLU A 89 3.58 15.65 -8.97
CA GLU A 89 4.21 16.74 -9.74
C GLU A 89 5.14 17.61 -8.87
N ILE A 90 4.75 17.91 -7.63
CA ILE A 90 5.52 18.83 -6.76
C ILE A 90 6.68 18.12 -6.06
N PHE A 91 6.48 16.90 -5.58
CA PHE A 91 7.47 16.15 -4.80
C PHE A 91 8.38 15.29 -5.66
N GLY A 92 7.96 14.98 -6.87
CA GLY A 92 8.66 14.11 -7.82
C GLY A 92 8.23 12.65 -7.73
N GLU A 93 8.54 11.89 -8.79
CA GLU A 93 8.27 10.46 -8.88
C GLU A 93 8.88 9.70 -7.69
N GLY A 94 8.13 8.75 -7.12
CA GLY A 94 8.55 7.95 -5.96
C GLY A 94 8.48 8.67 -4.61
N ASN A 95 8.31 10.01 -4.59
CA ASN A 95 8.24 10.80 -3.35
C ASN A 95 6.80 11.14 -2.92
N ALA A 96 5.82 10.75 -3.71
CA ALA A 96 4.41 10.86 -3.35
C ALA A 96 3.72 9.53 -3.57
N GLY A 97 2.71 9.24 -2.74
CA GLY A 97 2.01 7.96 -2.85
C GLY A 97 0.65 7.96 -2.18
N SER A 98 0.00 6.81 -2.25
CA SER A 98 -1.30 6.60 -1.64
C SER A 98 -1.28 5.46 -0.63
N HIS A 99 -2.14 5.58 0.38
CA HIS A 99 -2.48 4.49 1.28
C HIS A 99 -3.77 3.84 0.82
N PHE A 100 -3.78 2.50 0.73
CA PHE A 100 -4.99 1.71 0.51
C PHE A 100 -5.21 0.71 1.64
N MET A 101 -6.47 0.54 2.00
CA MET A 101 -6.93 -0.42 2.99
C MET A 101 -7.66 -1.56 2.30
N VAL A 102 -7.09 -2.76 2.35
CA VAL A 102 -7.68 -3.98 1.77
C VAL A 102 -8.73 -4.54 2.72
N GLY A 103 -9.88 -4.93 2.18
CA GLY A 103 -10.97 -5.56 2.93
C GLY A 103 -12.14 -4.63 3.24
N MET A 104 -12.29 -3.56 2.46
CA MET A 104 -13.40 -2.61 2.59
C MET A 104 -14.60 -2.95 1.69
N GLY A 105 -14.53 -4.09 0.96
CA GLY A 105 -15.58 -4.58 0.07
C GLY A 105 -15.21 -4.53 -1.42
N GLU A 106 -13.99 -4.14 -1.74
CA GLU A 106 -13.44 -4.18 -3.10
C GLU A 106 -13.08 -5.61 -3.52
N THR A 107 -13.07 -5.85 -4.85
CA THR A 107 -12.45 -7.05 -5.44
C THR A 107 -10.92 -6.87 -5.53
N GLU A 108 -10.19 -7.97 -5.73
CA GLU A 108 -8.74 -7.90 -5.95
C GLU A 108 -8.40 -7.15 -7.24
N GLU A 109 -9.23 -7.30 -8.28
CA GLU A 109 -9.10 -6.55 -9.53
C GLU A 109 -9.24 -5.04 -9.31
N GLN A 110 -10.27 -4.62 -8.57
CA GLN A 110 -10.47 -3.20 -8.25
C GLN A 110 -9.28 -2.62 -7.46
N MET A 111 -8.74 -3.38 -6.51
CA MET A 111 -7.58 -2.95 -5.74
C MET A 111 -6.32 -2.89 -6.62
N ALA A 112 -6.06 -3.89 -7.45
CA ALA A 112 -4.93 -3.91 -8.37
C ALA A 112 -4.98 -2.73 -9.36
N LEU A 113 -6.15 -2.44 -9.94
CA LEU A 113 -6.35 -1.29 -10.82
C LEU A 113 -6.12 0.06 -10.11
N ALA A 114 -6.51 0.17 -8.83
CA ALA A 114 -6.24 1.38 -8.05
C ALA A 114 -4.73 1.56 -7.77
N ILE A 115 -4.02 0.47 -7.47
CA ILE A 115 -2.56 0.47 -7.31
C ILE A 115 -1.87 0.84 -8.63
N GLN A 116 -2.28 0.22 -9.75
CA GLN A 116 -1.75 0.52 -11.08
C GLN A 116 -1.91 1.99 -11.41
N LYS A 117 -3.10 2.55 -11.18
CA LYS A 117 -3.34 3.97 -11.42
C LYS A 117 -2.40 4.88 -10.64
N VAL A 118 -2.06 4.54 -9.40
CA VAL A 118 -1.07 5.31 -8.62
C VAL A 118 0.31 5.19 -9.26
N ARG A 119 0.71 3.98 -9.69
CA ARG A 119 2.01 3.74 -10.34
C ARG A 119 2.11 4.47 -11.68
N ASP A 120 1.06 4.42 -12.51
CA ASP A 120 1.02 5.12 -13.82
C ASP A 120 1.17 6.64 -13.70
N MET A 121 0.82 7.19 -12.55
CA MET A 121 1.04 8.61 -12.21
C MET A 121 2.45 8.90 -11.68
N GLY A 122 3.28 7.87 -11.44
CA GLY A 122 4.61 7.99 -10.83
C GLY A 122 4.60 7.93 -9.30
N GLY A 123 3.50 7.50 -8.69
CA GLY A 123 3.38 7.35 -7.24
C GLY A 123 3.72 5.95 -6.74
N THR A 124 3.72 5.78 -5.43
CA THR A 124 3.92 4.52 -4.72
C THR A 124 2.72 4.16 -3.86
N THR A 125 2.57 2.87 -3.52
CA THR A 125 1.42 2.41 -2.75
C THR A 125 1.83 1.77 -1.42
N HIS A 126 1.17 2.19 -0.34
CA HIS A 126 1.25 1.55 0.97
C HIS A 126 -0.04 0.80 1.28
N LEU A 127 0.07 -0.49 1.58
CA LEU A 127 -1.08 -1.34 1.89
C LEU A 127 -1.29 -1.53 3.39
N PHE A 128 -2.54 -1.44 3.78
CA PHE A 128 -3.03 -1.77 5.11
C PHE A 128 -4.13 -2.83 5.01
N SER A 129 -4.14 -3.79 5.93
CA SER A 129 -5.27 -4.68 6.08
C SER A 129 -6.33 -4.00 6.94
N PHE A 130 -7.59 -4.04 6.51
CA PHE A 130 -8.68 -3.64 7.39
C PHE A 130 -8.67 -4.50 8.66
N PHE A 131 -8.83 -3.86 9.79
CA PHE A 131 -8.99 -4.50 11.10
C PHE A 131 -10.13 -3.83 11.86
N PRO A 132 -11.18 -4.57 12.25
CA PRO A 132 -12.31 -3.99 12.94
C PRO A 132 -11.93 -3.58 14.37
N GLU A 133 -12.19 -2.32 14.71
CA GLU A 133 -12.07 -1.83 16.09
C GLU A 133 -13.39 -2.06 16.83
N PRO A 134 -13.36 -2.60 18.06
CA PRO A 134 -14.57 -3.02 18.79
C PRO A 134 -15.63 -1.93 18.99
N ASP A 135 -15.19 -0.69 19.13
CA ASP A 135 -16.06 0.49 19.40
C ASP A 135 -16.42 1.25 18.12
N SER A 136 -16.06 0.73 16.95
CA SER A 136 -16.38 1.37 15.68
C SER A 136 -17.72 0.89 15.10
N ALA A 137 -18.32 1.69 14.22
CA ALA A 137 -19.49 1.28 13.44
C ALA A 137 -19.23 0.05 12.55
N MET A 138 -17.96 -0.28 12.31
CA MET A 138 -17.52 -1.40 11.49
C MET A 138 -17.03 -2.61 12.29
N ALA A 139 -17.27 -2.63 13.61
CA ALA A 139 -16.83 -3.74 14.49
C ALA A 139 -17.33 -5.13 14.03
N HIS A 140 -18.43 -5.17 13.29
CA HIS A 140 -19.05 -6.39 12.75
C HIS A 140 -18.48 -6.84 11.39
N VAL A 141 -17.64 -6.02 10.74
CA VAL A 141 -17.06 -6.34 9.44
C VAL A 141 -15.79 -7.18 9.66
N PRO A 142 -15.69 -8.39 9.10
CA PRO A 142 -14.50 -9.20 9.27
C PRO A 142 -13.28 -8.57 8.56
N PRO A 143 -12.05 -8.85 9.03
CA PRO A 143 -10.86 -8.52 8.25
C PRO A 143 -10.86 -9.32 6.93
N PRO A 144 -10.15 -8.83 5.88
CA PRO A 144 -10.06 -9.57 4.62
C PRO A 144 -9.46 -10.95 4.84
N PRO A 145 -9.85 -11.97 4.06
CA PRO A 145 -9.18 -13.26 4.04
C PRO A 145 -7.67 -13.09 3.84
N ILE A 146 -6.88 -13.90 4.53
CA ILE A 146 -5.42 -13.74 4.49
C ILE A 146 -4.85 -14.01 3.10
N ASP A 147 -5.40 -14.96 2.37
CA ASP A 147 -5.00 -15.30 1.00
C ASP A 147 -5.27 -14.16 0.02
N GLN A 148 -6.42 -13.47 0.15
CA GLN A 148 -6.72 -12.23 -0.59
C GLN A 148 -5.65 -11.17 -0.32
N TYR A 149 -5.35 -10.92 0.94
CA TYR A 149 -4.36 -9.92 1.31
C TYR A 149 -2.98 -10.25 0.74
N ARG A 150 -2.57 -11.54 0.75
CA ARG A 150 -1.29 -12.00 0.17
C ARG A 150 -1.22 -11.76 -1.34
N ARG A 151 -2.30 -12.06 -2.07
CA ARG A 151 -2.34 -11.79 -3.52
C ARG A 151 -2.22 -10.30 -3.84
N ILE A 152 -2.91 -9.45 -3.07
CA ILE A 152 -2.80 -7.99 -3.22
C ILE A 152 -1.39 -7.49 -2.87
N GLN A 153 -0.73 -8.05 -1.85
CA GLN A 153 0.67 -7.72 -1.53
C GLN A 153 1.61 -8.05 -2.69
N ILE A 154 1.43 -9.22 -3.33
CA ILE A 154 2.20 -9.60 -4.52
C ILE A 154 1.90 -8.63 -5.66
N ALA A 155 0.63 -8.38 -5.98
CA ALA A 155 0.23 -7.44 -7.03
C ALA A 155 0.86 -6.06 -6.84
N ARG A 156 0.78 -5.50 -5.62
CA ARG A 156 1.41 -4.22 -5.28
C ARG A 156 2.93 -4.25 -5.53
N TYR A 157 3.60 -5.29 -5.05
CA TYR A 157 5.05 -5.41 -5.23
C TYR A 157 5.44 -5.47 -6.71
N LEU A 158 4.73 -6.25 -7.51
CA LEU A 158 4.99 -6.38 -8.94
C LEU A 158 4.77 -5.07 -9.69
N ILE A 159 3.69 -4.36 -9.39
CA ILE A 159 3.35 -3.09 -10.01
C ILE A 159 4.33 -1.98 -9.59
N ASP A 160 4.58 -1.82 -8.29
CA ASP A 160 5.47 -0.75 -7.79
C ASP A 160 6.93 -0.91 -8.26
N ASN A 161 7.36 -2.13 -8.61
CA ASN A 161 8.71 -2.42 -9.11
C ASN A 161 8.78 -2.67 -10.62
N ASP A 162 7.71 -2.38 -11.38
CA ASP A 162 7.62 -2.55 -12.83
C ASP A 162 7.96 -3.98 -13.33
N ILE A 163 7.73 -5.00 -12.48
CA ILE A 163 7.97 -6.42 -12.83
C ILE A 163 6.81 -6.96 -13.65
N SER A 164 5.59 -6.55 -13.32
CA SER A 164 4.37 -6.88 -14.04
C SER A 164 3.33 -5.77 -13.80
N ASP A 165 2.25 -5.78 -14.57
CA ASP A 165 1.18 -4.78 -14.50
C ASP A 165 -0.21 -5.41 -14.66
N CYS A 166 -1.26 -4.64 -14.40
CA CYS A 166 -2.64 -5.13 -14.45
C CYS A 166 -3.07 -5.66 -15.83
N SER A 167 -2.44 -5.22 -16.93
CA SER A 167 -2.77 -5.72 -18.27
C SER A 167 -2.33 -7.17 -18.50
N ARG A 168 -1.37 -7.62 -17.70
CA ARG A 168 -0.83 -9.00 -17.71
C ARG A 168 -1.48 -9.89 -16.65
N PHE A 169 -2.21 -9.32 -15.71
CA PHE A 169 -2.89 -10.10 -14.69
C PHE A 169 -4.13 -10.81 -15.28
N THR A 170 -4.46 -11.94 -14.71
CA THR A 170 -5.71 -12.63 -15.01
C THR A 170 -6.58 -12.70 -13.76
N PHE A 171 -7.88 -12.46 -13.95
CA PHE A 171 -8.85 -12.44 -12.89
C PHE A 171 -9.94 -13.48 -13.18
N ASP A 172 -10.51 -14.06 -12.14
CA ASP A 172 -11.71 -14.89 -12.28
C ASP A 172 -13.00 -14.03 -12.32
N ILE A 173 -14.14 -14.69 -12.38
CA ILE A 173 -15.45 -14.02 -12.50
C ILE A 173 -15.78 -13.15 -11.26
N ASP A 174 -15.18 -13.44 -10.11
CA ASP A 174 -15.37 -12.68 -8.87
C ASP A 174 -14.32 -11.58 -8.69
N GLY A 175 -13.47 -11.37 -9.69
CA GLY A 175 -12.38 -10.38 -9.67
C GLY A 175 -11.21 -10.77 -8.76
N ARG A 176 -11.04 -12.07 -8.46
CA ARG A 176 -9.87 -12.59 -7.74
C ARG A 176 -8.70 -12.77 -8.71
N ILE A 177 -7.49 -12.43 -8.27
CA ILE A 177 -6.27 -12.66 -9.05
C ILE A 177 -5.98 -14.16 -9.11
N VAL A 178 -5.92 -14.71 -10.33
CA VAL A 178 -5.56 -16.10 -10.62
C VAL A 178 -4.23 -16.22 -11.36
N GLY A 179 -3.70 -15.10 -11.88
CA GLY A 179 -2.38 -15.04 -12.51
C GLY A 179 -1.80 -13.64 -12.47
N PHE A 180 -0.49 -13.54 -12.38
CA PHE A 180 0.26 -12.28 -12.25
C PHE A 180 1.06 -11.91 -13.51
N GLY A 181 0.82 -12.61 -14.64
CA GLY A 181 1.58 -12.38 -15.87
C GLY A 181 3.03 -12.87 -15.81
N LEU A 182 3.35 -13.74 -14.85
CA LEU A 182 4.64 -14.36 -14.62
C LEU A 182 4.55 -15.86 -14.80
N ASN A 183 5.66 -16.50 -15.19
CA ASN A 183 5.73 -17.94 -15.12
C ASN A 183 5.88 -18.42 -13.65
N ARG A 184 5.70 -19.72 -13.44
CA ARG A 184 5.69 -20.31 -12.09
C ARG A 184 7.01 -20.09 -11.34
N VAL A 185 8.14 -20.18 -12.05
CA VAL A 185 9.47 -20.05 -11.42
C VAL A 185 9.69 -18.62 -10.93
N GLU A 186 9.40 -17.62 -11.78
CA GLU A 186 9.51 -16.21 -11.45
C GLU A 186 8.62 -15.86 -10.23
N LEU A 187 7.38 -16.32 -10.22
CA LEU A 187 6.47 -16.07 -9.12
C LEU A 187 6.94 -16.71 -7.81
N ASP A 188 7.42 -17.97 -7.89
CA ASP A 188 7.96 -18.67 -6.72
C ASP A 188 9.20 -17.97 -6.14
N GLU A 189 10.10 -17.44 -6.98
CA GLU A 189 11.26 -16.67 -6.53
C GLU A 189 10.87 -15.38 -5.81
N ILE A 190 9.89 -14.67 -6.34
CA ILE A 190 9.35 -13.46 -5.71
C ILE A 190 8.70 -13.77 -4.37
N ILE A 191 7.88 -14.83 -4.28
CA ILE A 191 7.27 -15.25 -3.02
C ILE A 191 8.34 -15.66 -2.00
N ASP A 192 9.34 -16.42 -2.42
CA ASP A 192 10.40 -16.92 -1.55
C ASP A 192 11.37 -15.83 -1.10
N SER A 193 11.48 -14.72 -1.83
CA SER A 193 12.21 -13.54 -1.37
C SER A 193 11.62 -12.91 -0.11
N GLY A 194 10.29 -13.04 0.08
CA GLY A 194 9.55 -12.41 1.17
C GLY A 194 9.29 -10.92 0.99
N GLU A 195 9.90 -10.27 0.01
CA GLU A 195 9.81 -8.82 -0.20
C GLU A 195 8.36 -8.30 -0.41
N PRO A 196 7.47 -8.99 -1.14
CA PRO A 196 6.08 -8.54 -1.28
C PRO A 196 5.34 -8.38 0.05
N PHE A 197 5.72 -9.16 1.06
CA PHE A 197 5.02 -9.27 2.34
C PHE A 197 5.56 -8.33 3.41
N ARG A 198 6.60 -7.57 3.08
CA ARG A 198 7.15 -6.55 3.97
C ARG A 198 6.26 -5.31 3.98
N THR A 199 6.24 -4.63 5.12
CA THR A 199 5.68 -3.28 5.19
C THR A 199 6.47 -2.40 4.24
N SER A 200 5.80 -1.75 3.28
CA SER A 200 6.43 -0.72 2.47
C SER A 200 6.84 0.43 3.40
N GLY A 201 8.09 0.81 3.35
CA GLY A 201 8.67 1.82 4.24
C GLY A 201 8.95 3.13 3.55
N CYS A 202 9.34 4.12 4.34
CA CYS A 202 9.97 5.34 3.83
C CYS A 202 11.49 5.16 3.90
N GLU A 203 12.16 5.44 2.79
CA GLU A 203 13.62 5.35 2.71
C GLU A 203 14.29 6.50 3.46
N GLY A 204 15.44 6.21 4.03
CA GLY A 204 16.38 7.21 4.51
C GLY A 204 17.17 7.86 3.36
N TYR A 205 18.08 8.76 3.69
CA TYR A 205 18.97 9.38 2.70
C TYR A 205 19.94 8.39 2.03
N ASP A 206 20.15 7.23 2.63
CA ASP A 206 20.99 6.13 2.12
C ASP A 206 20.22 5.15 1.20
N GLY A 207 18.94 5.43 0.91
CA GLY A 207 18.07 4.57 0.13
C GLY A 207 17.60 3.30 0.86
N GLN A 208 17.96 3.13 2.14
CA GLN A 208 17.47 2.02 2.94
C GLN A 208 16.17 2.40 3.67
N VAL A 209 15.33 1.42 3.96
CA VAL A 209 14.10 1.66 4.71
C VAL A 209 14.42 2.15 6.12
N ALA A 210 14.17 3.43 6.39
CA ALA A 210 14.39 4.08 7.68
C ALA A 210 13.16 4.02 8.59
N CYS A 211 11.96 4.09 8.02
CA CYS A 211 10.70 3.96 8.75
C CYS A 211 9.79 2.98 8.04
N ASN A 212 9.52 1.84 8.64
CA ASN A 212 8.67 0.80 8.06
C ASN A 212 7.34 0.61 8.81
N ARG A 213 6.93 1.56 9.64
CA ARG A 213 5.69 1.52 10.40
C ARG A 213 5.30 0.08 10.79
N PRO A 214 5.86 -0.44 11.88
CA PRO A 214 5.79 -1.86 12.21
C PRO A 214 4.36 -2.42 12.12
N TYR A 215 4.23 -3.55 11.45
CA TYR A 215 3.01 -4.32 11.29
C TYR A 215 1.87 -3.66 10.49
N ALA A 216 1.92 -2.36 10.16
CA ALA A 216 0.92 -1.65 9.33
C ALA A 216 -0.53 -2.13 9.57
N ASN A 217 -1.07 -1.86 10.77
CA ASN A 217 -2.40 -2.25 11.23
C ASN A 217 -2.62 -3.76 11.44
N SER A 218 -1.60 -4.61 11.35
CA SER A 218 -1.70 -6.01 11.76
C SER A 218 -1.03 -6.23 13.12
N ARG A 219 -1.50 -7.23 13.85
CA ARG A 219 -0.89 -7.63 15.13
C ARG A 219 0.21 -8.66 14.88
N PRO A 220 1.31 -8.65 15.68
CA PRO A 220 2.24 -9.76 15.66
C PRO A 220 1.54 -11.05 16.09
N GLY A 221 1.90 -12.18 15.47
CA GLY A 221 1.32 -13.48 15.77
C GLY A 221 1.08 -14.34 14.54
N PRO A 222 0.26 -15.40 14.64
CA PRO A 222 0.01 -16.32 13.53
C PRO A 222 -0.60 -15.66 12.29
N ASP A 223 -1.29 -14.55 12.49
CA ASP A 223 -2.03 -13.79 11.47
C ASP A 223 -1.33 -12.51 11.05
N ILE A 224 -0.01 -12.43 11.27
CA ILE A 224 0.80 -11.29 10.84
C ILE A 224 0.64 -11.09 9.33
N ARG A 225 0.26 -9.87 8.93
CA ARG A 225 -0.04 -9.53 7.53
C ARG A 225 1.09 -8.75 6.87
N ASN A 226 1.73 -7.86 7.62
CA ASN A 226 2.86 -7.07 7.16
C ASN A 226 4.06 -7.34 8.06
N PHE A 227 5.19 -7.65 7.45
CA PHE A 227 6.42 -7.93 8.17
C PHE A 227 7.29 -6.66 8.21
N PRO A 228 7.65 -6.15 9.39
CA PRO A 228 8.56 -5.00 9.51
C PRO A 228 10.04 -5.37 9.31
N PHE A 229 10.33 -6.65 9.12
CA PHE A 229 11.63 -7.26 8.90
C PHE A 229 11.53 -8.33 7.80
N PRO A 230 12.62 -8.79 7.22
CA PRO A 230 12.58 -9.88 6.25
C PRO A 230 11.92 -11.13 6.87
N PRO A 231 10.89 -11.69 6.24
CA PRO A 231 10.25 -12.92 6.71
C PRO A 231 11.25 -14.07 6.78
N SER A 232 11.20 -14.85 7.85
CA SER A 232 12.00 -16.07 7.98
C SER A 232 11.50 -17.16 7.02
N ASN A 233 12.30 -18.21 6.80
CA ASN A 233 11.88 -19.38 6.02
C ASN A 233 10.58 -20.00 6.57
N GLN A 234 10.37 -19.98 7.88
CA GLN A 234 9.13 -20.49 8.49
C GLN A 234 7.95 -19.59 8.15
N ASP A 235 8.13 -18.27 8.10
CA ASP A 235 7.11 -17.32 7.70
C ASP A 235 6.75 -17.49 6.22
N ILE A 236 7.74 -17.68 5.34
CA ILE A 236 7.51 -17.96 3.92
C ILE A 236 6.68 -19.25 3.74
N GLN A 237 7.02 -20.32 4.46
CA GLN A 237 6.23 -21.56 4.42
C GLN A 237 4.79 -21.35 4.93
N ARG A 238 4.60 -20.49 5.93
CA ARG A 238 3.26 -20.10 6.41
C ARG A 238 2.50 -19.32 5.34
N ILE A 239 3.14 -18.33 4.70
CA ILE A 239 2.56 -17.54 3.62
C ILE A 239 2.12 -18.44 2.46
N ARG A 240 2.96 -19.37 2.03
CA ARG A 240 2.62 -20.35 0.99
C ARG A 240 1.37 -21.17 1.35
N ARG A 241 1.30 -21.67 2.58
CA ARG A 241 0.09 -22.39 3.06
C ARG A 241 -1.14 -21.49 3.08
N GLN A 242 -1.02 -20.22 3.50
CA GLN A 242 -2.11 -19.25 3.47
C GLN A 242 -2.66 -19.02 2.06
N MET A 243 -1.82 -19.14 1.05
CA MET A 243 -2.19 -19.01 -0.37
C MET A 243 -2.59 -20.33 -1.03
N GLY A 244 -2.55 -21.45 -0.33
CA GLY A 244 -2.78 -22.78 -0.91
C GLY A 244 -1.69 -23.24 -1.88
N LEU A 245 -0.47 -22.70 -1.75
CA LEU A 245 0.68 -23.04 -2.61
C LEU A 245 1.52 -24.17 -1.99
N PRO A 246 2.17 -25.02 -2.81
CA PRO A 246 3.11 -26.01 -2.33
C PRO A 246 4.29 -25.38 -1.60
N SER A 247 4.95 -26.15 -0.73
CA SER A 247 6.15 -25.70 -0.04
C SER A 247 7.29 -25.39 -1.01
N SER A 248 8.22 -24.52 -0.65
CA SER A 248 9.40 -24.22 -1.46
C SER A 248 10.23 -25.50 -1.76
N ARG A 249 10.25 -26.47 -0.86
CA ARG A 249 10.96 -27.76 -1.07
C ARG A 249 10.31 -28.60 -2.16
N GLU A 250 8.97 -28.68 -2.18
CA GLU A 250 8.21 -29.37 -3.22
C GLU A 250 8.40 -28.71 -4.59
N CYS A 251 8.47 -27.37 -4.62
CA CYS A 251 8.76 -26.62 -5.84
C CYS A 251 10.16 -26.93 -6.39
N VAL A 252 11.18 -27.00 -5.53
CA VAL A 252 12.55 -27.35 -5.95
C VAL A 252 12.62 -28.80 -6.48
N GLN A 253 11.93 -29.74 -5.85
CA GLN A 253 11.86 -31.12 -6.32
C GLN A 253 11.18 -31.24 -7.68
N ALA A 254 10.07 -30.55 -7.91
CA ALA A 254 9.38 -30.50 -9.19
C ALA A 254 10.29 -29.93 -10.30
N ARG A 255 10.99 -28.82 -10.04
CA ARG A 255 11.96 -28.21 -10.98
C ARG A 255 13.11 -29.14 -11.37
N ASN A 256 13.60 -29.95 -10.42
CA ASN A 256 14.68 -30.91 -10.70
C ASN A 256 14.20 -32.08 -11.56
N LEU A 257 12.94 -32.48 -11.43
CA LEU A 257 12.34 -33.51 -12.29
C LEU A 257 12.13 -33.03 -13.73
N GLU A 258 11.70 -31.79 -13.93
CA GLU A 258 11.52 -31.16 -15.25
C GLU A 258 12.84 -30.92 -16.00
N ARG A 259 13.99 -30.86 -15.31
CA ARG A 259 15.31 -30.70 -15.92
C ARG A 259 15.97 -32.05 -16.35
N ILE A 260 15.36 -33.15 -15.97
CA ILE A 260 15.88 -34.51 -16.24
C ILE A 260 15.13 -35.15 -17.42
N VAL A 261 14.05 -34.57 -17.88
CA VAL A 261 13.27 -34.94 -19.07
C VAL A 261 13.61 -33.98 -20.22
#